data_a5d9b146a1c4f14b05756429e0e3d06d
#
_entry.id   a5d9b146a1c4f14b05756429e0e3d06d
#
_cell.length_a   1.000
_cell.length_b   1.000
_cell.length_c   1.000
_cell.angle_alpha   90.00
_cell.angle_beta   90.00
_cell.angle_gamma   90.00
#
_symmetry.space_group_name_H-M   'P 1'
#
loop_
_entity.id
_entity.type
_entity.pdbx_description
1 polymer ?
#
loop_
_entity_poly.entity_id
_entity_poly.type
_entity_poly.pdbx_seq_one_letter_code
_entity_poly.pdbx_strand_id
1 'polypeptide(L)'
;MSTTGTDELARQLELLGVAVRECAIPTLAPARVFELAPDDWGRLAQAASSCDCRWAAAWGEDRGGNIMVHAVFEKAGAYLLARTQVSRRAPVLPSHTPHYPAADRPERHIQDML
;
A
#
# COMPACT_ATOMS: atom_id res chain seq x y z
N MET A 1 -8.01 25.40 5.80
CA MET A 1 -8.30 24.10 5.22
C MET A 1 -7.32 23.07 5.77
N SER A 2 -7.80 22.09 6.48
CA SER A 2 -6.93 21.05 7.03
C SER A 2 -6.61 20.03 5.94
N THR A 3 -5.32 19.78 5.71
CA THR A 3 -4.85 18.72 4.84
C THR A 3 -4.83 17.44 5.66
N THR A 4 -5.44 16.37 5.17
CA THR A 4 -5.38 15.09 5.87
C THR A 4 -3.99 14.47 5.69
N GLY A 5 -3.60 13.55 6.58
CA GLY A 5 -2.33 12.83 6.45
C GLY A 5 -2.25 12.03 5.17
N THR A 6 -3.38 11.53 4.66
CA THR A 6 -3.43 10.80 3.41
C THR A 6 -3.24 11.70 2.19
N ASP A 7 -3.62 12.97 2.27
CA ASP A 7 -3.34 13.94 1.21
C ASP A 7 -1.84 14.20 1.07
N GLU A 8 -1.14 14.26 2.20
CA GLU A 8 0.31 14.43 2.20
C GLU A 8 1.01 13.22 1.56
N LEU A 9 0.55 12.01 1.88
CA LEU A 9 1.08 10.80 1.28
C LEU A 9 0.85 10.79 -0.23
N ALA A 10 -0.34 11.18 -0.68
CA ALA A 10 -0.65 11.26 -2.11
C ALA A 10 0.30 12.22 -2.83
N ARG A 11 0.59 13.36 -2.21
CA ARG A 11 1.54 14.34 -2.76
C ARG A 11 2.96 13.79 -2.83
N GLN A 12 3.40 13.08 -1.80
CA GLN A 12 4.73 12.48 -1.79
C GLN A 12 4.89 11.42 -2.87
N LEU A 13 3.87 10.62 -3.10
CA LEU A 13 3.88 9.63 -4.19
C LEU A 13 4.00 10.31 -5.55
N GLU A 14 3.27 11.40 -5.74
CA GLU A 14 3.36 12.19 -6.98
C GLU A 14 4.77 12.74 -7.18
N LEU A 15 5.39 13.27 -6.12
CA LEU A 15 6.76 13.80 -6.18
C LEU A 15 7.78 12.71 -6.50
N LEU A 16 7.54 11.47 -6.11
CA LEU A 16 8.42 10.34 -6.42
C LEU A 16 8.16 9.77 -7.82
N GLY A 17 7.21 10.33 -8.55
CA GLY A 17 6.86 9.85 -9.89
C GLY A 17 6.07 8.56 -9.90
N VAL A 18 5.42 8.22 -8.80
CA VAL A 18 4.60 7.01 -8.70
C VAL A 18 3.24 7.26 -9.30
N ALA A 19 2.86 6.44 -10.29
CA ALA A 19 1.52 6.50 -10.87
C ALA A 19 0.53 5.78 -9.95
N VAL A 20 -0.44 6.52 -9.46
CA VAL A 20 -1.45 6.00 -8.52
C VAL A 20 -2.83 6.18 -9.14
N ARG A 21 -3.65 5.14 -9.08
CA ARG A 21 -5.06 5.22 -9.44
C ARG A 21 -5.88 5.19 -8.15
N GLU A 22 -6.58 6.27 -7.88
CA GLU A 22 -7.47 6.32 -6.73
C GLU A 22 -8.83 5.71 -7.09
N CYS A 23 -9.30 4.75 -6.26
CA CYS A 23 -10.55 4.04 -6.46
C CYS A 23 -11.56 4.49 -5.41
N ALA A 24 -12.80 4.71 -5.84
CA ALA A 24 -13.91 4.98 -4.91
C ALA A 24 -14.57 3.65 -4.55
N ILE A 25 -14.41 3.22 -3.30
CA ILE A 25 -15.06 2.02 -2.78
C ILE A 25 -15.95 2.45 -1.62
N PRO A 26 -17.27 2.59 -1.85
CA PRO A 26 -18.17 3.17 -0.84
C PRO A 26 -18.15 2.46 0.50
N THR A 27 -17.99 1.13 0.51
CA THR A 27 -17.96 0.34 1.75
C THR A 27 -16.72 0.60 2.60
N LEU A 28 -15.68 1.21 2.02
CA LEU A 28 -14.45 1.53 2.72
C LEU A 28 -14.35 3.02 3.08
N ALA A 29 -15.29 3.84 2.60
CA ALA A 29 -15.28 5.26 2.92
C ALA A 29 -15.37 5.48 4.43
N PRO A 30 -14.67 6.50 5.00
CA PRO A 30 -13.93 7.57 4.31
C PRO A 30 -12.47 7.21 3.94
N ALA A 31 -12.06 5.96 4.09
CA ALA A 31 -10.70 5.54 3.73
C ALA A 31 -10.48 5.73 2.22
N ARG A 32 -9.31 6.23 1.85
CA ARG A 32 -8.91 6.34 0.45
C ARG A 32 -8.35 5.00 -0.02
N VAL A 33 -8.55 4.67 -1.28
CA VAL A 33 -8.02 3.43 -1.88
C VAL A 33 -7.17 3.79 -3.08
N PHE A 34 -5.90 3.41 -3.03
CA PHE A 34 -4.94 3.64 -4.11
C PHE A 34 -4.52 2.31 -4.72
N GLU A 35 -4.51 2.26 -6.06
CA GLU A 35 -3.90 1.14 -6.80
C GLU A 35 -2.63 1.62 -7.47
N LEU A 36 -1.58 0.82 -7.38
CA LEU A 36 -0.29 1.14 -7.99
C LEU A 36 0.38 -0.13 -8.52
N ALA A 37 1.40 0.06 -9.37
CA ALA A 37 2.15 -1.05 -9.93
C ALA A 37 3.02 -1.74 -8.87
N PRO A 38 3.26 -3.05 -8.98
CA PRO A 38 4.11 -3.77 -8.04
C PRO A 38 5.51 -3.15 -7.89
N ASP A 39 6.08 -2.64 -8.98
CA ASP A 39 7.41 -2.04 -8.96
C ASP A 39 7.48 -0.81 -8.03
N ASP A 40 6.35 -0.15 -7.80
CA ASP A 40 6.29 1.05 -6.97
C ASP A 40 5.95 0.75 -5.50
N TRP A 41 5.75 -0.52 -5.16
CA TRP A 41 5.32 -0.92 -3.80
C TRP A 41 6.31 -0.49 -2.72
N GLY A 42 7.62 -0.58 -3.01
CA GLY A 42 8.65 -0.10 -2.08
C GLY A 42 8.65 1.41 -1.92
N ARG A 43 8.38 2.15 -3.00
CA ARG A 43 8.28 3.61 -2.94
C ARG A 43 7.08 4.07 -2.13
N LEU A 44 6.01 3.28 -2.15
CA LEU A 44 4.84 3.54 -1.29
C LEU A 44 5.25 3.56 0.18
N ALA A 45 5.99 2.55 0.63
CA ALA A 45 6.47 2.49 2.01
C ALA A 45 7.43 3.64 2.33
N GLN A 46 8.32 3.97 1.40
CA GLN A 46 9.23 5.09 1.54
C GLN A 46 8.47 6.41 1.73
N ALA A 47 7.48 6.66 0.89
CA ALA A 47 6.68 7.87 0.96
C ALA A 47 5.88 7.93 2.27
N ALA A 48 5.25 6.82 2.66
CA ALA A 48 4.46 6.75 3.88
C ALA A 48 5.33 6.99 5.12
N SER A 49 6.52 6.42 5.15
CA SER A 49 7.48 6.61 6.24
C SER A 49 7.93 8.08 6.31
N SER A 50 8.17 8.71 5.16
CA SER A 50 8.55 10.13 5.11
C SER A 50 7.46 11.06 5.63
N CYS A 51 6.20 10.63 5.55
CA CYS A 51 5.05 11.38 6.03
C CYS A 51 4.64 10.99 7.45
N ASP A 52 5.41 10.15 8.12
CA ASP A 52 5.11 9.63 9.46
C ASP A 52 3.78 8.87 9.53
N CYS A 53 3.42 8.20 8.44
CA CYS A 53 2.26 7.32 8.44
C CYS A 53 2.55 6.03 9.20
N ARG A 54 1.58 5.54 9.97
CA ARG A 54 1.67 4.25 10.65
C ARG A 54 1.31 3.14 9.67
N TRP A 55 2.12 2.09 9.64
CA TRP A 55 1.82 0.88 8.89
C TRP A 55 0.91 0.01 9.76
N ALA A 56 -0.32 -0.24 9.31
CA ALA A 56 -1.33 -0.89 10.16
C ALA A 56 -1.48 -2.37 9.86
N ALA A 57 -1.51 -2.76 8.59
CA ALA A 57 -1.76 -4.15 8.20
C ALA A 57 -1.41 -4.38 6.75
N ALA A 58 -1.22 -5.65 6.39
CA ALA A 58 -1.14 -6.09 4.99
C ALA A 58 -1.66 -7.51 4.88
N TRP A 59 -2.25 -7.84 3.74
CA TRP A 59 -2.72 -9.20 3.46
C TRP A 59 -2.77 -9.43 1.96
N GLY A 60 -2.84 -10.71 1.57
CA GLY A 60 -3.03 -11.11 0.19
C GLY A 60 -4.44 -11.64 -0.04
N GLU A 61 -4.95 -11.41 -1.22
CA GLU A 61 -6.24 -11.92 -1.66
C GLU A 61 -6.02 -12.74 -2.93
N ASP A 62 -6.39 -14.02 -2.89
CA ASP A 62 -6.25 -14.93 -4.03
C ASP A 62 -7.29 -14.57 -5.08
N ARG A 63 -6.81 -14.25 -6.29
CA ARG A 63 -7.66 -13.95 -7.44
C ARG A 63 -7.38 -14.88 -8.62
N GLY A 64 -7.00 -16.11 -8.33
CA GLY A 64 -6.67 -17.12 -9.35
C GLY A 64 -5.26 -16.94 -9.86
N GLY A 65 -5.07 -16.43 -11.08
CA GLY A 65 -3.74 -16.21 -11.66
C GLY A 65 -2.93 -15.11 -11.00
N ASN A 66 -3.58 -14.29 -10.17
CA ASN A 66 -2.94 -13.15 -9.49
C ASN A 66 -3.25 -13.17 -8.00
N ILE A 67 -2.38 -12.55 -7.23
CA ILE A 67 -2.63 -12.20 -5.83
C ILE A 67 -2.78 -10.70 -5.75
N MET A 68 -3.90 -10.22 -5.18
CA MET A 68 -4.05 -8.82 -4.84
C MET A 68 -3.45 -8.60 -3.47
N VAL A 69 -2.42 -7.76 -3.39
CA VAL A 69 -1.77 -7.43 -2.12
C VAL A 69 -2.32 -6.10 -1.63
N HIS A 70 -2.74 -6.08 -0.37
CA HIS A 70 -3.29 -4.89 0.28
C HIS A 70 -2.39 -4.48 1.44
N ALA A 71 -2.22 -3.18 1.64
CA ALA A 71 -1.57 -2.62 2.83
C ALA A 71 -2.35 -1.40 3.30
N VAL A 72 -2.46 -1.24 4.61
CA VAL A 72 -3.20 -0.14 5.22
C VAL A 72 -2.23 0.76 5.98
N PHE A 73 -2.30 2.06 5.68
CA PHE A 73 -1.55 3.10 6.38
C PHE A 73 -2.52 4.03 7.09
N GLU A 74 -2.08 4.60 8.20
CA GLU A 74 -2.90 5.51 8.99
C GLU A 74 -2.07 6.71 9.43
N LYS A 75 -2.67 7.89 9.40
CA LYS A 75 -2.09 9.10 9.99
C LYS A 75 -3.20 9.99 10.52
N ALA A 76 -3.11 10.34 11.81
CA ALA A 76 -4.06 11.25 12.46
C ALA A 76 -5.52 10.83 12.28
N GLY A 77 -5.79 9.53 12.33
CA GLY A 77 -7.14 8.98 12.19
C GLY A 77 -7.62 8.80 10.77
N ALA A 78 -6.84 9.21 9.77
CA ALA A 78 -7.17 9.00 8.37
C ALA A 78 -6.50 7.72 7.87
N TYR A 79 -7.24 6.90 7.13
CA TYR A 79 -6.75 5.62 6.63
C TYR A 79 -6.62 5.65 5.11
N LEU A 80 -5.57 4.98 4.63
CA LEU A 80 -5.35 4.75 3.21
C LEU A 80 -5.09 3.27 3.01
N LEU A 81 -5.88 2.66 2.12
CA LEU A 81 -5.66 1.30 1.65
C LEU A 81 -4.94 1.38 0.32
N ALA A 82 -3.74 0.82 0.26
CA ALA A 82 -3.01 0.68 -1.00
C ALA A 82 -3.09 -0.77 -1.45
N ARG A 83 -3.20 -0.99 -2.76
CA ARG A 83 -3.25 -2.34 -3.29
C ARG A 83 -2.53 -2.45 -4.63
N THR A 84 -2.01 -3.64 -4.88
CA THR A 84 -1.32 -3.96 -6.14
C THR A 84 -1.58 -5.41 -6.51
N GLN A 85 -1.54 -5.71 -7.79
CA GLN A 85 -1.68 -7.08 -8.28
C GLN A 85 -0.32 -7.67 -8.58
N VAL A 86 -0.05 -8.88 -8.08
CA VAL A 86 1.17 -9.63 -8.32
C VAL A 86 0.81 -10.90 -9.07
N SER A 87 1.46 -11.12 -10.23
CA SER A 87 1.26 -12.33 -10.99
C SER A 87 1.92 -13.53 -10.31
N ARG A 88 1.23 -14.66 -10.23
CA ARG A 88 1.82 -15.92 -9.75
C ARG A 88 2.96 -16.39 -10.64
N ARG A 89 2.97 -15.98 -11.91
CA ARG A 89 4.03 -16.36 -12.87
C ARG A 89 5.31 -15.57 -12.67
N ALA A 90 5.19 -14.36 -12.12
CA ALA A 90 6.32 -13.47 -11.87
C ALA A 90 6.11 -12.79 -10.49
N PRO A 91 6.26 -13.54 -9.40
CA PRO A 91 5.87 -13.07 -8.06
C PRO A 91 6.97 -12.19 -7.45
N VAL A 92 7.13 -10.99 -8.00
CA VAL A 92 8.11 -10.01 -7.52
C VAL A 92 7.37 -8.83 -6.89
N LEU A 93 7.69 -8.53 -5.64
CA LEU A 93 7.12 -7.40 -4.93
C LEU A 93 8.16 -6.86 -3.94
N PRO A 94 8.55 -5.57 -4.06
CA PRO A 94 9.48 -4.98 -3.11
C PRO A 94 8.92 -5.00 -1.68
N SER A 95 9.79 -5.27 -0.71
CA SER A 95 9.40 -5.35 0.70
C SER A 95 9.15 -3.97 1.30
N HIS A 96 8.22 -3.88 2.24
CA HIS A 96 8.02 -2.72 3.09
C HIS A 96 8.92 -2.75 4.35
N THR A 97 9.52 -3.90 4.65
CA THR A 97 10.30 -4.12 5.88
C THR A 97 11.43 -3.11 6.08
N PRO A 98 12.15 -2.65 5.04
CA PRO A 98 13.19 -1.63 5.24
C PRO A 98 12.68 -0.33 5.87
N HIS A 99 11.40 0.00 5.68
CA HIS A 99 10.78 1.20 6.22
C HIS A 99 9.87 0.89 7.42
N TYR A 100 9.33 -0.34 7.48
CA TYR A 100 8.38 -0.77 8.51
C TYR A 100 8.71 -2.21 8.94
N PRO A 101 9.54 -2.39 9.97
CA PRO A 101 9.90 -3.75 10.43
C PRO A 101 8.70 -4.63 10.79
N ALA A 102 7.59 -4.02 11.21
CA ALA A 102 6.36 -4.75 11.54
C ALA A 102 5.74 -5.44 10.32
N ALA A 103 6.13 -5.09 9.09
CA ALA A 103 5.63 -5.70 7.87
C ALA A 103 6.17 -7.14 7.67
N ASP A 104 7.21 -7.55 8.37
CA ASP A 104 7.90 -8.81 8.13
C ASP A 104 6.96 -10.03 8.15
N ARG A 105 6.18 -10.21 9.22
CA ARG A 105 5.29 -11.37 9.33
C ARG A 105 4.15 -11.36 8.32
N PRO A 106 3.41 -10.26 8.15
CA PRO A 106 2.37 -10.21 7.11
C PRO A 106 2.92 -10.46 5.72
N GLU A 107 4.11 -9.95 5.41
CA GLU A 107 4.73 -10.19 4.10
C GLU A 107 5.09 -11.66 3.89
N ARG A 108 5.51 -12.37 4.94
CA ARG A 108 5.76 -13.81 4.85
C ARG A 108 4.48 -14.58 4.53
N HIS A 109 3.35 -14.20 5.15
CA HIS A 109 2.06 -14.82 4.83
C HIS A 109 1.67 -14.60 3.37
N ILE A 110 1.90 -13.40 2.86
CA ILE A 110 1.63 -13.08 1.46
C ILE A 110 2.55 -13.91 0.55
N GLN A 111 3.82 -14.03 0.90
CA GLN A 111 4.80 -14.80 0.16
C GLN A 111 4.39 -16.27 0.06
N ASP A 112 3.83 -16.83 1.13
CA ASP A 112 3.37 -18.22 1.15
C ASP A 112 2.21 -18.47 0.19
N MET A 113 1.50 -17.42 -0.24
CA MET A 113 0.43 -17.53 -1.24
C MET A 113 0.95 -17.59 -2.68
N LEU A 114 2.18 -17.19 -2.89
CA LEU A 114 2.82 -17.11 -4.21
C LEU A 114 3.63 -18.41 -4.52
#